data_2c4ef81bed89fd86d3111ca396cf87bd
#
_entry.id   2c4ef81bed89fd86d3111ca396cf87bd
#
_cell.length_a   1.000
_cell.length_b   1.000
_cell.length_c   1.000
_cell.angle_alpha   90.00
_cell.angle_beta   90.00
_cell.angle_gamma   90.00
#
_symmetry.space_group_name_H-M   'P 1'
#
loop_
_entity.id
_entity.type
_entity.pdbx_description
1 polymer ?
#
loop_
_entity_poly.entity_id
_entity_poly.type
_entity_poly.pdbx_seq_one_letter_code
_entity_poly.pdbx_strand_id
1 'polypeptide(L)' 'MSDFSGPLDLRRTVEELEVRYIRSAYQKYGNVREAAKSLGMDPSTFVRKRARLEDREKQ' A
#
# COMPACT_ATOMS: atom_id res chain seq x y z
N MET A 1 26.31 3.56 2.85
CA MET A 1 25.69 3.73 2.17
C MET A 1 25.32 4.93 1.87
N SER A 2 25.94 5.57 1.50
CA SER A 2 25.63 6.70 1.30
C SER A 2 24.82 6.90 0.18
N ASP A 3 24.63 5.99 -0.51
CA ASP A 3 23.79 6.20 -1.57
C ASP A 3 22.43 6.41 -1.15
N PHE A 4 22.12 6.45 0.08
CA PHE A 4 20.83 6.77 0.46
C PHE A 4 20.62 8.18 0.16
N SER A 5 19.85 8.49 -0.80
CA SER A 5 19.67 9.82 -1.21
C SER A 5 18.74 10.55 -0.35
N GLY A 6 18.27 10.04 0.68
CA GLY A 6 17.50 10.82 1.58
C GLY A 6 16.12 10.31 1.80
N PRO A 7 15.31 11.07 2.55
CA PRO A 7 13.99 10.61 2.97
C PRO A 7 13.03 10.32 1.82
N LEU A 8 13.25 10.95 0.69
CA LEU A 8 12.37 10.70 -0.43
C LEU A 8 12.45 9.28 -0.95
N ASP A 9 13.65 8.74 -0.99
CA ASP A 9 13.83 7.38 -1.46
C ASP A 9 13.22 6.38 -0.50
N LEU A 10 13.38 6.62 0.76
CA LEU A 10 12.83 5.74 1.76
C LEU A 10 11.31 5.74 1.69
N ARG A 11 10.71 6.90 1.53
CA ARG A 11 9.27 7.01 1.44
C ARG A 11 8.73 6.25 0.23
N ARG A 12 9.42 6.39 -0.89
CA ARG A 12 9.01 5.71 -2.10
C ARG A 12 9.07 4.19 -1.92
N THR A 13 10.12 3.70 -1.28
CA THR A 13 10.25 2.27 -1.04
C THR A 13 9.13 1.77 -0.16
N VAL A 14 8.80 2.50 0.88
CA VAL A 14 7.72 2.11 1.79
C VAL A 14 6.39 2.09 1.05
N GLU A 15 6.15 3.09 0.21
CA GLU A 15 4.91 3.13 -0.55
C GLU A 15 4.80 1.94 -1.49
N GLU A 16 5.88 1.57 -2.12
CA GLU A 16 5.85 0.43 -3.03
C GLU A 16 5.55 -0.86 -2.29
N LEU A 17 6.11 -1.02 -1.11
CA LEU A 17 5.82 -2.19 -0.30
C LEU A 17 4.36 -2.20 0.14
N GLU A 18 3.83 -1.06 0.51
CA GLU A 18 2.43 -0.97 0.91
C GLU A 18 1.52 -1.38 -0.23
N VAL A 19 1.85 -0.95 -1.44
CA VAL A 19 1.07 -1.30 -2.61
C VAL A 19 1.02 -2.81 -2.77
N ARG A 20 2.16 -3.45 -2.66
CA ARG A 20 2.22 -4.88 -2.84
C ARG A 20 1.40 -5.60 -1.79
N TYR A 21 1.50 -5.18 -0.55
CA TYR A 21 0.77 -5.81 0.53
C TYR A 21 -0.73 -5.59 0.37
N ILE A 22 -1.13 -4.39 -0.03
CA ILE A 22 -2.54 -4.10 -0.20
C ILE A 22 -3.14 -4.95 -1.30
N ARG A 23 -2.45 -5.06 -2.43
CA ARG A 23 -2.92 -5.88 -3.53
C ARG A 23 -2.99 -7.34 -3.17
N SER A 24 -1.93 -7.84 -2.54
CA SER A 24 -1.88 -9.24 -2.14
C SER A 24 -2.99 -9.57 -1.17
N ALA A 25 -3.20 -8.70 -0.19
CA ALA A 25 -4.22 -8.94 0.82
C ALA A 25 -5.61 -8.96 0.19
N TYR A 26 -5.87 -8.03 -0.70
CA TYR A 26 -7.17 -7.96 -1.34
C TYR A 26 -7.40 -9.20 -2.20
N GLN A 27 -6.38 -9.64 -2.92
CA GLN A 27 -6.50 -10.81 -3.75
C GLN A 27 -6.70 -12.06 -2.90
N LYS A 28 -6.03 -12.13 -1.77
CA LYS A 28 -6.12 -13.30 -0.93
C LYS A 28 -7.46 -13.41 -0.21
N TYR A 29 -7.93 -12.30 0.34
CA TYR A 29 -9.14 -12.34 1.16
C TYR A 29 -10.41 -12.00 0.40
N GLY A 30 -10.28 -11.31 -0.69
CA GLY A 30 -11.43 -11.01 -1.53
C GLY A 30 -12.33 -9.91 -1.03
N ASN A 31 -12.02 -9.29 0.11
CA ASN A 31 -12.82 -8.17 0.56
C ASN A 31 -11.95 -7.22 1.38
N VAL A 32 -12.38 -5.98 1.45
CA VAL A 32 -11.62 -4.92 2.08
C VAL A 32 -11.47 -5.14 3.57
N ARG A 33 -12.53 -5.56 4.21
CA ARG A 33 -12.52 -5.69 5.65
C ARG A 33 -11.47 -6.69 6.13
N GLU A 34 -11.47 -7.86 5.53
CA GLU A 34 -10.52 -8.88 5.92
C GLU A 34 -9.11 -8.52 5.51
N ALA A 35 -8.97 -7.94 4.33
CA ALA A 35 -7.66 -7.55 3.86
C ALA A 35 -7.05 -6.49 4.78
N ALA A 36 -7.84 -5.50 5.15
CA ALA A 36 -7.35 -4.45 6.03
C ALA A 36 -6.96 -5.02 7.39
N LYS A 37 -7.78 -5.92 7.89
CA LYS A 37 -7.52 -6.52 9.18
C LYS A 37 -6.20 -7.30 9.16
N SER A 38 -5.93 -8.00 8.09
CA SER A 38 -4.71 -8.78 8.00
C SER A 38 -3.47 -7.89 7.99
N LEU A 39 -3.61 -6.66 7.53
CA LEU A 39 -2.50 -5.74 7.49
C LEU A 39 -2.47 -4.80 8.70
N GLY A 40 -3.39 -4.97 9.60
CA GLY A 40 -3.44 -4.12 10.79
C GLY A 40 -3.91 -2.70 10.49
N MET A 41 -4.73 -2.53 9.46
CA MET A 41 -5.24 -1.21 9.13
C MET A 41 -6.74 -1.16 9.23
N ASP A 42 -7.26 0.06 9.33
CA ASP A 42 -8.69 0.26 9.28
C ASP A 42 -9.19 0.05 7.88
N PRO A 43 -10.41 -0.44 7.70
CA PRO A 43 -10.97 -0.59 6.36
C PRO A 43 -11.00 0.72 5.58
N SER A 44 -11.30 1.83 6.25
CA SER A 44 -11.34 3.11 5.56
C SER A 44 -9.96 3.53 5.09
N THR A 45 -8.93 3.28 5.88
CA THR A 45 -7.57 3.57 5.48
C THR A 45 -7.16 2.70 4.29
N PHE A 46 -7.56 1.43 4.33
CA PHE A 46 -7.25 0.51 3.25
C PHE A 46 -7.86 1.00 1.94
N VAL A 47 -9.12 1.39 1.97
CA VAL A 47 -9.82 1.86 0.79
C VAL A 47 -9.16 3.13 0.25
N ARG A 48 -8.80 4.04 1.13
CA ARG A 48 -8.17 5.27 0.73
C ARG A 48 -6.83 5.02 0.05
N LYS A 49 -6.00 4.17 0.65
CA LYS A 49 -4.71 3.87 0.08
C LYS A 49 -4.84 3.12 -1.24
N ARG A 50 -5.79 2.21 -1.32
CA ARG A 50 -6.01 1.47 -2.52
C ARG A 50 -6.46 2.39 -3.66
N ALA A 51 -7.33 3.34 -3.36
CA ALA A 51 -7.78 4.28 -4.35
C ALA A 51 -6.63 5.14 -4.87
N ARG A 52 -5.75 5.55 -3.98
CA ARG A 52 -4.59 6.32 -4.39
C ARG A 52 -3.70 5.53 -5.33
N LEU A 53 -3.54 4.26 -5.06
CA LEU A 53 -2.71 3.42 -5.90
C LEU A 53 -3.30 3.24 -7.28
N GLU A 54 -4.59 3.03 -7.35
CA GLU A 54 -5.25 2.89 -8.63
C GLU A 54 -5.13 4.17 -9.45
N ASP A 55 -5.22 5.29 -8.79
CA ASP A 55 -5.09 6.57 -9.44
C ASP A 55 -3.69 6.74 -10.01
N ARG A 56 -2.68 6.33 -9.27
CA ARG A 56 -1.32 6.40 -9.74
C ARG A 56 -1.09 5.52 -10.94
N GLU A 57 -1.68 4.35 -10.95
CA GLU A 57 -1.49 3.43 -12.05
C GLU A 57 -2.12 3.92 -13.33
N LYS A 58 -3.13 4.71 -13.24
CA LYS A 58 -3.77 5.23 -14.42
C LYS A 58 -2.95 6.28 -15.10
N GLN A 59 -1.97 6.80 -14.44
CA GLN A 59 -1.08 7.75 -15.04
C GLN A 59 0.13 7.04 -15.57
#